data_e9f2325e6736608848de9268a3043adc
#
_entry.id   e9f2325e6736608848de9268a3043adc
#
_cell.length_a   1.000
_cell.length_b   1.000
_cell.length_c   1.000
_cell.angle_alpha   90.00
_cell.angle_beta   90.00
_cell.angle_gamma   90.00
#
_symmetry.space_group_name_H-M   'P 1'
#
loop_
_entity.id
_entity.type
_entity.pdbx_description
1 polymer ?
#
loop_
_entity_poly.entity_id
_entity_poly.type
_entity_poly.pdbx_seq_one_letter_code
_entity_poly.pdbx_strand_id
1 'polypeptide(L)' 'MQIDINSRKQLNKPENYSAFYSLLNRLPTSDRDALKESIVSQYTEGRTTSLRDMTLKEYSAAVAAMQKLVPPTYQEQL' A
#
# COMPACT_ATOMS: atom_id res chain seq x y z
N MET A 1 6.54 4.28 29.36
CA MET A 1 6.28 5.42 28.53
C MET A 1 7.22 5.46 27.37
N GLN A 2 8.44 5.09 27.56
CA GLN A 2 9.36 5.01 26.44
C GLN A 2 8.88 4.00 25.40
N ILE A 3 8.25 2.98 25.89
CA ILE A 3 7.69 1.98 24.99
C ILE A 3 6.70 2.63 24.03
N ASP A 4 5.93 3.56 24.55
CA ASP A 4 4.95 4.23 23.73
C ASP A 4 5.60 5.02 22.61
N ILE A 5 6.75 5.63 22.91
CA ILE A 5 7.45 6.40 21.90
C ILE A 5 7.91 5.49 20.78
N ASN A 6 8.45 4.34 21.14
CA ASN A 6 8.89 3.40 20.13
C ASN A 6 7.73 2.89 19.30
N SER A 7 6.61 2.65 19.96
CA SER A 7 5.43 2.19 19.25
C SER A 7 4.96 3.23 18.25
N ARG A 8 5.02 4.50 18.62
CA ARG A 8 4.60 5.54 17.72
C ARG A 8 5.48 5.60 16.49
N LYS A 9 6.78 5.40 16.65
CA LYS A 9 7.66 5.37 15.50
C LYS A 9 7.30 4.23 14.57
N GLN A 10 6.96 3.10 15.15
CA GLN A 10 6.58 1.94 14.33
C GLN A 10 5.26 2.18 13.64
N LEU A 11 4.37 2.93 14.27
CA LEU A 11 3.07 3.20 13.70
C LEU A 11 3.14 4.16 12.53
N ASN A 12 4.25 4.88 12.40
CA ASN A 12 4.41 5.78 11.26
C ASN A 12 4.77 5.04 9.98
N LYS A 13 5.10 3.78 10.09
CA LYS A 13 5.43 2.96 8.94
C LYS A 13 4.66 1.66 8.98
N PRO A 14 4.31 1.10 7.84
CA PRO A 14 3.65 -0.19 7.81
C PRO A 14 4.57 -1.27 8.39
N GLU A 15 3.97 -2.24 9.05
CA GLU A 15 4.75 -3.35 9.57
C GLU A 15 5.29 -4.23 8.47
N ASN A 16 4.52 -4.37 7.42
CA ASN A 16 4.94 -5.13 6.27
C ASN A 16 4.15 -4.63 5.07
N TYR A 17 4.50 -5.12 3.90
CA TYR A 17 3.89 -4.66 2.67
C TYR A 17 3.14 -5.77 1.96
N SER A 18 2.80 -6.83 2.68
CA SER A 18 2.16 -7.99 2.09
C SER A 18 0.84 -7.63 1.43
N ALA A 19 0.03 -6.81 2.09
CA ALA A 19 -1.27 -6.45 1.54
C ALA A 19 -1.11 -5.71 0.22
N PHE A 20 -0.14 -4.81 0.16
CA PHE A 20 0.10 -4.05 -1.07
C PHE A 20 0.48 -4.99 -2.21
N TYR A 21 1.45 -5.86 -1.97
CA TYR A 21 1.90 -6.74 -3.04
C TYR A 21 0.86 -7.75 -3.44
N SER A 22 0.08 -8.21 -2.49
CA SER A 22 -1.00 -9.14 -2.80
C SER A 22 -2.02 -8.49 -3.73
N LEU A 23 -2.39 -7.25 -3.45
CA LEU A 23 -3.32 -6.53 -4.29
C LEU A 23 -2.70 -6.18 -5.63
N LEU A 24 -1.44 -5.80 -5.61
CA LEU A 24 -0.74 -5.46 -6.85
C LEU A 24 -0.73 -6.64 -7.80
N ASN A 25 -0.52 -7.84 -7.28
CA ASN A 25 -0.50 -9.04 -8.10
C ASN A 25 -1.87 -9.35 -8.70
N ARG A 26 -2.93 -8.83 -8.11
CA ARG A 26 -4.29 -9.09 -8.60
C ARG A 26 -4.76 -8.04 -9.59
N LEU A 27 -4.04 -6.95 -9.72
CA LEU A 27 -4.43 -5.91 -10.65
C LEU A 27 -4.02 -6.28 -12.08
N PRO A 28 -4.86 -5.95 -13.05
CA PRO A 28 -4.55 -6.29 -14.45
C PRO A 28 -3.53 -5.31 -15.02
N THR A 29 -2.28 -5.67 -14.92
CA THR A 29 -1.23 -4.83 -15.47
C THR A 29 -0.13 -5.71 -16.00
N SER A 30 0.52 -5.25 -17.06
CA SER A 30 1.66 -5.96 -17.61
C SER A 30 2.97 -5.49 -16.99
N ASP A 31 2.95 -4.38 -16.26
CA ASP A 31 4.16 -3.84 -15.64
C ASP A 31 3.84 -3.45 -14.22
N ARG A 32 4.04 -4.41 -13.31
CA ARG A 32 3.71 -4.17 -11.91
C ARG A 32 4.62 -3.14 -11.27
N ASP A 33 5.87 -3.08 -11.70
CA ASP A 33 6.78 -2.10 -11.11
C ASP A 33 6.36 -0.68 -11.45
N ALA A 34 5.96 -0.46 -12.68
CA ALA A 34 5.51 0.86 -13.08
C ALA A 34 4.22 1.22 -12.35
N LEU A 35 3.32 0.26 -12.20
CA LEU A 35 2.07 0.52 -11.50
C LEU A 35 2.34 0.81 -10.03
N LYS A 36 3.23 0.06 -9.42
CA LYS A 36 3.59 0.29 -8.02
C LYS A 36 4.11 1.71 -7.84
N GLU A 37 5.04 2.11 -8.68
CA GLU A 37 5.62 3.44 -8.55
C GLU A 37 4.58 4.53 -8.78
N SER A 38 3.69 4.30 -9.71
CA SER A 38 2.64 5.26 -9.98
C SER A 38 1.73 5.44 -8.76
N ILE A 39 1.35 4.33 -8.14
CA ILE A 39 0.50 4.39 -6.96
C ILE A 39 1.20 5.07 -5.80
N VAL A 40 2.45 4.69 -5.55
CA VAL A 40 3.19 5.29 -4.45
C VAL A 40 3.35 6.79 -4.68
N SER A 41 3.68 7.19 -5.90
CA SER A 41 3.83 8.61 -6.20
C SER A 41 2.51 9.34 -5.99
N GLN A 42 1.42 8.73 -6.41
CA GLN A 42 0.12 9.37 -6.29
C GLN A 42 -0.28 9.61 -4.84
N TYR A 43 -0.02 8.64 -3.99
CA TYR A 43 -0.45 8.74 -2.59
C TYR A 43 0.57 9.39 -1.69
N THR A 44 1.71 9.76 -2.23
CA THR A 44 2.70 10.56 -1.52
C THR A 44 2.84 11.94 -2.14
N GLU A 45 1.96 12.27 -3.09
CA GLU A 45 1.95 13.57 -3.76
C GLU A 45 3.29 13.84 -4.45
N GLY A 46 3.84 12.80 -5.04
CA GLY A 46 5.07 12.92 -5.79
C GLY A 46 6.33 12.94 -4.95
N ARG A 47 6.19 12.73 -3.63
CA ARG A 47 7.36 12.79 -2.76
C ARG A 47 8.32 11.64 -3.01
N THR A 48 7.78 10.48 -3.34
CA THR A 48 8.61 9.30 -3.51
C THR A 48 7.90 8.29 -4.41
N THR A 49 8.67 7.39 -4.99
CA THR A 49 8.14 6.22 -5.67
C THR A 49 8.46 4.94 -4.90
N SER A 50 9.07 5.07 -3.73
CA SER A 50 9.48 3.93 -2.93
C SER A 50 8.43 3.60 -1.90
N LEU A 51 8.00 2.36 -1.90
CA LEU A 51 6.99 1.90 -0.95
C LEU A 51 7.45 2.11 0.49
N ARG A 52 8.74 1.94 0.73
CA ARG A 52 9.27 2.07 2.08
C ARG A 52 9.22 3.49 2.61
N ASP A 53 9.12 4.46 1.73
CA ASP A 53 9.07 5.85 2.15
C ASP A 53 7.67 6.31 2.50
N MET A 54 6.67 5.47 2.29
CA MET A 54 5.29 5.81 2.63
C MET A 54 5.10 5.76 4.13
N THR A 55 4.33 6.72 4.64
CA THR A 55 3.86 6.61 6.01
C THR A 55 2.73 5.60 6.09
N LEU A 56 2.39 5.19 7.30
CA LEU A 56 1.30 4.26 7.49
C LEU A 56 0.00 4.81 6.90
N LYS A 57 -0.22 6.09 7.09
CA LYS A 57 -1.43 6.72 6.57
C LYS A 57 -1.47 6.66 5.04
N GLU A 58 -0.36 6.96 4.40
CA GLU A 58 -0.28 6.91 2.95
C GLU A 58 -0.46 5.49 2.44
N TYR A 59 0.18 4.56 3.13
CA TYR A 59 0.09 3.17 2.75
C TYR A 59 -1.35 2.66 2.87
N SER A 60 -2.02 3.00 3.96
CA SER A 60 -3.39 2.57 4.16
C SER A 60 -4.31 3.13 3.09
N ALA A 61 -4.11 4.39 2.72
CA ALA A 61 -4.92 4.99 1.68
C ALA A 61 -4.69 4.30 0.34
N ALA A 62 -3.44 3.99 0.04
CA ALA A 62 -3.12 3.32 -1.22
C ALA A 62 -3.73 1.93 -1.25
N VAL A 63 -3.62 1.19 -0.16
CA VAL A 63 -4.18 -0.16 -0.11
C VAL A 63 -5.70 -0.11 -0.28
N ALA A 64 -6.34 0.82 0.39
CA ALA A 64 -7.79 0.94 0.27
C ALA A 64 -8.22 1.25 -1.17
N ALA A 65 -7.46 2.12 -1.83
CA ALA A 65 -7.77 2.44 -3.22
C ALA A 65 -7.54 1.22 -4.12
N MET A 66 -6.48 0.47 -3.87
CA MET A 66 -6.20 -0.70 -4.67
C MET A 66 -7.29 -1.76 -4.51
N GLN A 67 -7.85 -1.88 -3.30
CA GLN A 67 -8.92 -2.84 -3.08
C GLN A 67 -10.13 -2.52 -3.95
N LYS A 68 -10.35 -1.26 -4.21
CA LYS A 68 -11.46 -0.87 -5.06
C LYS A 68 -11.18 -1.14 -6.53
N LEU A 69 -9.91 -1.16 -6.90
CA LEU A 69 -9.53 -1.42 -8.29
C LEU A 69 -9.47 -2.90 -8.62
N VAL A 70 -9.22 -3.73 -7.62
CA VAL A 70 -9.13 -5.17 -7.84
C VAL A 70 -10.53 -5.70 -8.11
N PRO A 71 -10.73 -6.44 -9.21
CA PRO A 71 -12.05 -7.01 -9.48
C PRO A 71 -12.44 -7.98 -8.38
N PRO A 72 -13.74 -8.11 -8.14
CA PRO A 72 -14.20 -9.08 -7.14
C PRO A 72 -13.73 -10.46 -7.53
N THR A 73 -13.26 -11.20 -6.55
CA THR A 73 -12.87 -12.56 -6.81
C THR A 73 -14.11 -13.44 -6.81
N TYR A 74 -13.91 -14.59 -7.36
CA TYR A 74 -14.99 -15.51 -7.45
C TYR A 74 -15.54 -15.91 -6.08
N GLN A 75 -14.64 -16.05 -5.11
CA GLN A 75 -15.08 -16.45 -3.77
C GLN A 75 -16.02 -15.44 -3.16
N GLU A 76 -15.85 -14.20 -3.51
CA GLU A 76 -16.65 -13.16 -2.90
C GLU A 76 -18.09 -13.22 -3.36
N GLN A 77 -18.32 -13.91 -4.44
CA GLN A 77 -19.65 -14.02 -4.97
C GLN A 77 -20.43 -15.18 -4.35
N LEU A 78 -19.74 -16.02 -3.67
CA LEU A 78 -20.35 -17.16 -3.03
C LEU A 78 -20.75 -16.85 -1.60
#